data_90fa51cdc5d7b478eed654266b81bbba
#
_entry.id   90fa51cdc5d7b478eed654266b81bbba
#
_cell.length_a   1.000
_cell.length_b   1.000
_cell.length_c   1.000
_cell.angle_alpha   90.00
_cell.angle_beta   90.00
_cell.angle_gamma   90.00
#
_symmetry.space_group_name_H-M   'P 1'
#
loop_
_entity.id
_entity.type
_entity.pdbx_description
1 polymer ?
#
loop_
_entity_poly.entity_id
_entity_poly.type
_entity_poly.pdbx_seq_one_letter_code
_entity_poly.pdbx_strand_id
1 'polypeptide(L)'
;MKHLLFLVLLLSGVSFAANENSSSFTHNTYGITGLITVPSARVQPDGELSFGISSEEPYNRLYGSVQFFPWLEAVVRYTEGQYKAYNPGSLQTWKDKGIDFKIRLLEENGSIPALSIGFSDFAGTGAYASEYIVANKMIGDFDFTLGLGWGSLGERAHIDNPFGFFADSFKTRGGGFKASALGGTLRLGRFFTGESAAFFGGLEYFSPIPNLSLKLEYDSSMYSDAVGQCYDIRNCTEDVSLDSPINIALNYGLRLSKRDN
;
A
#
# COMPACT_ATOMS: atom_id res chain seq x y z
N MET A 1 -11.22 -10.61 25.72
CA MET A 1 -9.97 -10.81 24.97
C MET A 1 -10.23 -11.88 23.92
N LYS A 2 -10.64 -11.48 22.73
CA LYS A 2 -10.72 -12.37 21.57
C LYS A 2 -9.62 -11.91 20.62
N HIS A 3 -8.51 -12.64 20.59
CA HIS A 3 -7.47 -12.45 19.61
C HIS A 3 -8.01 -12.95 18.26
N LEU A 4 -8.49 -12.04 17.43
CA LEU A 4 -8.87 -12.35 16.06
C LEU A 4 -7.61 -12.29 15.22
N LEU A 5 -7.10 -13.46 14.84
CA LEU A 5 -6.05 -13.60 13.86
C LEU A 5 -6.67 -13.26 12.50
N PHE A 6 -6.38 -12.09 11.93
CA PHE A 6 -6.86 -11.74 10.60
C PHE A 6 -6.10 -12.56 9.57
N LEU A 7 -6.78 -13.48 8.93
CA LEU A 7 -6.30 -14.17 7.74
C LEU A 7 -6.57 -13.28 6.53
N VAL A 8 -5.56 -12.54 6.08
CA VAL A 8 -5.64 -11.80 4.81
C VAL A 8 -5.50 -12.81 3.67
N LEU A 9 -6.59 -13.10 2.99
CA LEU A 9 -6.55 -13.89 1.76
C LEU A 9 -6.13 -12.97 0.62
N LEU A 10 -4.82 -12.90 0.37
CA LEU A 10 -4.27 -12.30 -0.85
C LEU A 10 -4.48 -13.30 -1.99
N LEU A 11 -5.57 -13.18 -2.71
CA LEU A 11 -5.68 -13.79 -4.04
C LEU A 11 -4.78 -12.96 -4.96
N SER A 12 -3.50 -13.36 -5.05
CA SER A 12 -2.56 -12.77 -5.99
C SER A 12 -3.13 -12.86 -7.39
N GLY A 13 -3.20 -11.71 -8.05
CA GLY A 13 -3.78 -11.57 -9.37
C GLY A 13 -3.09 -12.45 -10.42
N VAL A 14 -3.77 -12.67 -11.52
CA VAL A 14 -3.21 -13.34 -12.70
C VAL A 14 -2.16 -12.40 -13.29
N SER A 15 -0.87 -12.76 -13.15
CA SER A 15 0.25 -12.06 -13.79
C SER A 15 0.52 -12.67 -15.16
N PHE A 16 0.61 -11.83 -16.17
CA PHE A 16 1.11 -12.20 -17.50
C PHE A 16 2.57 -11.78 -17.59
N ALA A 17 3.47 -12.59 -17.01
CA ALA A 17 4.91 -12.31 -17.05
C ALA A 17 5.55 -12.91 -18.31
N ALA A 18 6.44 -12.12 -18.91
CA ALA A 18 7.19 -12.53 -20.11
C ALA A 18 8.52 -13.24 -19.80
N ASN A 19 8.91 -13.45 -18.53
CA ASN A 19 10.22 -14.01 -18.20
C ASN A 19 10.18 -15.05 -17.08
N GLU A 20 10.81 -16.21 -17.31
CA GLU A 20 10.63 -17.43 -16.50
C GLU A 20 11.46 -17.54 -15.22
N ASN A 21 12.36 -16.59 -14.88
CA ASN A 21 13.38 -16.77 -13.83
C ASN A 21 13.45 -15.66 -12.78
N SER A 22 12.47 -14.80 -12.64
CA SER A 22 12.47 -13.83 -11.54
C SER A 22 11.59 -14.33 -10.40
N SER A 23 12.14 -14.36 -9.19
CA SER A 23 11.33 -14.35 -7.97
C SER A 23 10.38 -13.17 -8.08
N SER A 24 9.11 -13.41 -8.42
CA SER A 24 8.14 -12.33 -8.56
C SER A 24 7.79 -11.83 -7.18
N PHE A 25 8.20 -10.60 -6.87
CA PHE A 25 7.67 -9.87 -5.73
C PHE A 25 6.16 -9.70 -5.95
N THR A 26 5.39 -9.68 -4.86
CA THR A 26 3.95 -9.61 -4.94
C THR A 26 3.43 -8.21 -4.67
N HIS A 27 2.19 -7.95 -5.10
CA HIS A 27 1.48 -6.73 -4.78
C HIS A 27 0.94 -6.78 -3.35
N ASN A 28 0.92 -5.63 -2.70
CA ASN A 28 0.26 -5.45 -1.41
C ASN A 28 -1.27 -5.31 -1.58
N THR A 29 -2.01 -5.10 -0.49
CA THR A 29 -3.47 -4.94 -0.51
C THR A 29 -3.96 -3.74 -1.32
N TYR A 30 -3.08 -2.78 -1.62
CA TYR A 30 -3.38 -1.60 -2.46
C TYR A 30 -3.02 -1.82 -3.93
N GLY A 31 -2.34 -2.91 -4.28
CA GLY A 31 -1.95 -3.26 -5.65
C GLY A 31 -0.60 -2.73 -6.09
N ILE A 32 0.14 -2.03 -5.25
CA ILE A 32 1.55 -1.68 -5.51
C ILE A 32 2.47 -2.82 -5.05
N THR A 33 3.61 -3.03 -5.70
CA THR A 33 4.58 -4.05 -5.24
C THR A 33 5.04 -3.75 -3.82
N GLY A 34 4.86 -4.71 -2.90
CA GLY A 34 5.09 -4.49 -1.48
C GLY A 34 4.96 -5.73 -0.60
N LEU A 35 4.87 -5.50 0.69
CA LEU A 35 4.67 -6.56 1.68
C LEU A 35 3.18 -6.96 1.75
N ILE A 36 2.49 -6.65 2.84
CA ILE A 36 1.06 -6.97 3.03
C ILE A 36 0.22 -5.73 2.72
N THR A 37 0.44 -4.64 3.43
CA THR A 37 -0.19 -3.32 3.26
C THR A 37 0.81 -2.27 2.82
N VAL A 38 2.05 -2.32 3.34
CA VAL A 38 3.07 -1.31 3.03
C VAL A 38 3.81 -1.59 1.73
N PRO A 39 4.23 -0.53 1.02
CA PRO A 39 5.02 -0.67 -0.21
C PRO A 39 6.45 -1.13 0.07
N SER A 40 7.10 -1.68 -0.95
CA SER A 40 8.54 -1.97 -0.98
C SER A 40 9.25 -1.20 -2.09
N ALA A 41 10.59 -1.21 -2.08
CA ALA A 41 11.38 -0.64 -3.17
C ALA A 41 11.46 -1.58 -4.39
N ARG A 42 10.92 -2.78 -4.27
CA ARG A 42 10.84 -3.75 -5.37
C ARG A 42 9.83 -3.30 -6.41
N VAL A 43 10.06 -3.73 -7.65
CA VAL A 43 9.18 -3.49 -8.80
C VAL A 43 8.96 -4.79 -9.56
N GLN A 44 7.91 -4.84 -10.36
CA GLN A 44 7.61 -5.97 -11.23
C GLN A 44 8.52 -5.97 -12.47
N PRO A 45 8.58 -7.06 -13.22
CA PRO A 45 9.20 -7.09 -14.54
C PRO A 45 8.63 -6.02 -15.47
N ASP A 46 9.50 -5.45 -16.33
CA ASP A 46 9.11 -4.43 -17.30
C ASP A 46 7.96 -4.88 -18.20
N GLY A 47 6.96 -4.04 -18.36
CA GLY A 47 5.76 -4.33 -19.15
C GLY A 47 4.74 -5.27 -18.49
N GLU A 48 4.96 -5.69 -17.23
CA GLU A 48 4.02 -6.55 -16.53
C GLU A 48 2.71 -5.81 -16.23
N LEU A 49 1.59 -6.49 -16.52
CA LEU A 49 0.24 -6.06 -16.17
C LEU A 49 -0.39 -7.08 -15.23
N SER A 50 -0.85 -6.61 -14.08
CA SER A 50 -1.44 -7.44 -13.04
C SER A 50 -2.80 -6.93 -12.63
N PHE A 51 -3.71 -7.83 -12.27
CA PHE A 51 -4.99 -7.51 -11.68
C PHE A 51 -5.17 -8.29 -10.40
N GLY A 52 -5.77 -7.67 -9.40
CA GLY A 52 -6.00 -8.33 -8.14
C GLY A 52 -7.18 -7.77 -7.37
N ILE A 53 -7.61 -8.57 -6.41
CA ILE A 53 -8.59 -8.19 -5.40
C ILE A 53 -7.98 -8.44 -4.03
N SER A 54 -8.24 -7.54 -3.10
CA SER A 54 -7.89 -7.73 -1.70
C SER A 54 -9.10 -7.45 -0.82
N SER A 55 -9.21 -8.19 0.27
CA SER A 55 -10.23 -7.99 1.29
C SER A 55 -9.55 -7.89 2.64
N GLU A 56 -9.66 -6.74 3.26
CA GLU A 56 -9.14 -6.41 4.57
C GLU A 56 -10.22 -5.60 5.28
N GLU A 57 -10.91 -6.22 6.21
CA GLU A 57 -12.08 -5.59 6.85
C GLU A 57 -11.72 -4.22 7.44
N PRO A 58 -12.50 -3.16 7.15
CA PRO A 58 -13.78 -3.16 6.44
C PRO A 58 -13.68 -2.89 4.92
N TYR A 59 -12.53 -3.06 4.29
CA TYR A 59 -12.30 -2.66 2.90
C TYR A 59 -12.17 -3.84 1.96
N ASN A 60 -12.86 -3.73 0.82
CA ASN A 60 -12.60 -4.53 -0.37
C ASN A 60 -11.96 -3.64 -1.44
N ARG A 61 -10.90 -4.13 -2.07
CA ARG A 61 -10.19 -3.38 -3.11
C ARG A 61 -10.08 -4.23 -4.38
N LEU A 62 -10.34 -3.60 -5.51
CA LEU A 62 -10.01 -4.11 -6.84
C LEU A 62 -8.93 -3.22 -7.40
N TYR A 63 -7.87 -3.79 -7.96
CA TYR A 63 -6.79 -3.03 -8.55
C TYR A 63 -6.28 -3.61 -9.86
N GLY A 64 -5.73 -2.72 -10.70
CA GLY A 64 -4.89 -3.03 -11.84
C GLY A 64 -3.55 -2.34 -11.66
N SER A 65 -2.46 -3.09 -11.76
CA SER A 65 -1.09 -2.60 -11.67
C SER A 65 -0.37 -2.78 -12.98
N VAL A 66 0.45 -1.84 -13.36
CA VAL A 66 1.28 -1.90 -14.56
C VAL A 66 2.69 -1.39 -14.27
N GLN A 67 3.69 -2.19 -14.65
CA GLN A 67 5.08 -1.76 -14.71
C GLN A 67 5.31 -1.13 -16.07
N PHE A 68 5.16 0.21 -16.17
CA PHE A 68 5.29 0.93 -17.45
C PHE A 68 6.71 0.94 -17.98
N PHE A 69 7.69 1.08 -17.10
CA PHE A 69 9.10 1.08 -17.37
C PHE A 69 9.84 0.37 -16.25
N PRO A 70 11.09 -0.06 -16.42
CA PRO A 70 11.85 -0.72 -15.35
C PRO A 70 11.94 0.06 -14.04
N TRP A 71 11.59 1.34 -14.07
CA TRP A 71 11.66 2.28 -12.94
C TRP A 71 10.31 2.90 -12.55
N LEU A 72 9.21 2.65 -13.30
CA LEU A 72 7.90 3.25 -13.05
C LEU A 72 6.80 2.21 -12.96
N GLU A 73 6.23 2.05 -11.77
CA GLU A 73 5.04 1.28 -11.50
C GLU A 73 3.85 2.21 -11.24
N ALA A 74 2.68 1.87 -11.78
CA ALA A 74 1.43 2.59 -11.53
C ALA A 74 0.31 1.61 -11.21
N VAL A 75 -0.62 2.07 -10.36
CA VAL A 75 -1.79 1.30 -9.93
C VAL A 75 -3.04 2.15 -10.06
N VAL A 76 -4.10 1.54 -10.57
CA VAL A 76 -5.46 2.08 -10.49
C VAL A 76 -6.23 1.20 -9.53
N ARG A 77 -6.84 1.81 -8.51
CA ARG A 77 -7.54 1.10 -7.44
C ARG A 77 -8.96 1.61 -7.27
N TYR A 78 -9.86 0.67 -6.99
CA TYR A 78 -11.22 0.92 -6.53
C TYR A 78 -11.42 0.26 -5.19
N THR A 79 -11.74 1.07 -4.16
CA THR A 79 -11.94 0.62 -2.78
C THR A 79 -13.42 0.78 -2.40
N GLU A 80 -13.98 -0.25 -1.78
CA GLU A 80 -15.30 -0.22 -1.17
C GLU A 80 -15.17 -0.39 0.34
N GLY A 81 -15.73 0.54 1.11
CA GLY A 81 -15.85 0.43 2.57
C GLY A 81 -17.19 -0.19 2.94
N GLN A 82 -17.18 -1.41 3.46
CA GLN A 82 -18.38 -2.23 3.66
C GLN A 82 -19.38 -1.65 4.69
N TYR A 83 -18.89 -0.96 5.71
CA TYR A 83 -19.71 -0.47 6.83
C TYR A 83 -19.95 1.04 6.80
N LYS A 84 -19.38 1.73 5.87
CA LYS A 84 -19.51 3.19 5.72
C LYS A 84 -20.54 3.53 4.64
N ALA A 85 -21.57 4.30 4.98
CA ALA A 85 -22.47 4.86 3.98
C ALA A 85 -21.80 5.94 3.15
N TYR A 86 -22.15 6.03 1.87
CA TYR A 86 -21.66 7.09 0.98
C TYR A 86 -22.09 8.48 1.46
N ASN A 87 -23.37 8.58 1.92
CA ASN A 87 -23.92 9.75 2.59
C ASN A 87 -24.80 9.31 3.75
N PRO A 88 -25.04 10.16 4.76
CA PRO A 88 -25.99 9.87 5.84
C PRO A 88 -27.34 9.42 5.28
N GLY A 89 -27.84 8.26 5.70
CA GLY A 89 -29.09 7.67 5.25
C GLY A 89 -29.06 6.97 3.89
N SER A 90 -27.92 6.90 3.24
CA SER A 90 -27.74 6.15 1.98
C SER A 90 -27.61 4.65 2.26
N LEU A 91 -28.22 3.82 1.41
CA LEU A 91 -27.97 2.38 1.37
C LEU A 91 -26.72 2.01 0.57
N GLN A 92 -26.11 3.00 -0.11
CA GLN A 92 -24.90 2.80 -0.89
C GLN A 92 -23.68 2.85 0.04
N THR A 93 -22.80 1.86 -0.06
CA THR A 93 -21.51 1.83 0.61
C THR A 93 -20.57 2.92 0.09
N TRP A 94 -19.67 3.37 0.96
CA TRP A 94 -18.60 4.30 0.58
C TRP A 94 -17.64 3.68 -0.43
N LYS A 95 -17.23 4.48 -1.40
CA LYS A 95 -16.38 4.07 -2.51
C LYS A 95 -15.30 5.10 -2.76
N ASP A 96 -14.09 4.61 -3.00
CA ASP A 96 -12.92 5.41 -3.32
C ASP A 96 -12.27 4.95 -4.62
N LYS A 97 -11.68 5.90 -5.36
CA LYS A 97 -10.86 5.64 -6.54
C LYS A 97 -9.52 6.32 -6.35
N GLY A 98 -8.45 5.53 -6.37
CA GLY A 98 -7.08 6.01 -6.22
C GLY A 98 -6.21 5.64 -7.41
N ILE A 99 -5.22 6.48 -7.66
CA ILE A 99 -4.13 6.21 -8.59
C ILE A 99 -2.84 6.34 -7.79
N ASP A 100 -2.02 5.30 -7.80
CA ASP A 100 -0.74 5.25 -7.10
C ASP A 100 0.41 5.19 -8.11
N PHE A 101 1.54 5.78 -7.76
CA PHE A 101 2.78 5.71 -8.53
C PHE A 101 3.95 5.38 -7.64
N LYS A 102 4.87 4.56 -8.16
CA LYS A 102 6.16 4.29 -7.53
C LYS A 102 7.28 4.40 -8.56
N ILE A 103 8.34 5.11 -8.18
CA ILE A 103 9.52 5.37 -9.00
C ILE A 103 10.71 4.72 -8.31
N ARG A 104 11.33 3.75 -8.97
CA ARG A 104 12.60 3.16 -8.51
C ARG A 104 13.73 4.12 -8.83
N LEU A 105 14.40 4.62 -7.79
CA LEU A 105 15.52 5.55 -7.88
C LEU A 105 16.86 4.82 -8.00
N LEU A 106 17.02 3.71 -7.26
CA LEU A 106 18.20 2.88 -7.27
C LEU A 106 17.81 1.41 -7.34
N GLU A 107 18.53 0.66 -8.15
CA GLU A 107 18.48 -0.80 -8.16
C GLU A 107 19.44 -1.38 -7.13
N GLU A 108 19.07 -2.49 -6.50
CA GLU A 108 19.97 -3.17 -5.57
C GLU A 108 21.21 -3.66 -6.29
N ASN A 109 22.38 -3.31 -5.76
CA ASN A 109 23.66 -3.77 -6.30
C ASN A 109 24.71 -3.90 -5.19
N GLY A 110 25.16 -5.13 -4.97
CA GLY A 110 26.14 -5.42 -3.93
C GLY A 110 25.69 -4.93 -2.55
N SER A 111 26.36 -3.94 -1.98
CA SER A 111 26.01 -3.34 -0.69
C SER A 111 24.94 -2.26 -0.77
N ILE A 112 24.64 -1.76 -1.96
CA ILE A 112 23.67 -0.68 -2.19
C ILE A 112 22.26 -1.28 -2.17
N PRO A 113 21.33 -0.81 -1.30
CA PRO A 113 19.95 -1.27 -1.33
C PRO A 113 19.20 -0.73 -2.56
N ALA A 114 18.12 -1.41 -2.94
CA ALA A 114 17.13 -0.80 -3.81
C ALA A 114 16.48 0.39 -3.08
N LEU A 115 16.17 1.46 -3.83
CA LEU A 115 15.51 2.65 -3.29
C LEU A 115 14.39 3.08 -4.21
N SER A 116 13.22 3.34 -3.65
CA SER A 116 12.06 3.86 -4.37
C SER A 116 11.40 5.00 -3.62
N ILE A 117 10.75 5.89 -4.38
CA ILE A 117 9.84 6.91 -3.89
C ILE A 117 8.45 6.62 -4.46
N GLY A 118 7.41 6.84 -3.67
CA GLY A 118 6.06 6.60 -4.15
C GLY A 118 5.04 7.57 -3.62
N PHE A 119 3.89 7.57 -4.30
CA PHE A 119 2.76 8.45 -4.07
C PHE A 119 1.49 7.62 -4.15
N SER A 120 0.81 7.46 -3.03
CA SER A 120 -0.48 6.78 -2.97
C SER A 120 -1.61 7.79 -3.05
N ASP A 121 -2.68 7.41 -3.74
CA ASP A 121 -3.85 8.27 -3.98
C ASP A 121 -3.46 9.65 -4.55
N PHE A 122 -2.52 9.61 -5.51
CA PHE A 122 -1.94 10.79 -6.17
C PHE A 122 -3.00 11.65 -6.87
N ALA A 123 -3.96 11.01 -7.52
CA ALA A 123 -5.06 11.66 -8.26
C ALA A 123 -6.41 10.99 -7.94
N GLY A 124 -6.71 10.83 -6.67
CA GLY A 124 -7.95 10.24 -6.17
C GLY A 124 -8.73 11.18 -5.26
N THR A 125 -9.45 10.61 -4.30
CA THR A 125 -10.18 11.38 -3.29
C THR A 125 -9.27 11.96 -2.22
N GLY A 126 -8.08 11.40 -2.05
CA GLY A 126 -7.11 11.75 -1.01
C GLY A 126 -7.33 11.02 0.31
N ALA A 127 -8.26 10.07 0.37
CA ALA A 127 -8.56 9.30 1.58
C ALA A 127 -7.39 8.45 2.07
N TYR A 128 -6.56 7.96 1.13
CA TYR A 128 -5.36 7.17 1.41
C TYR A 128 -4.08 7.87 0.97
N ALA A 129 -4.14 9.21 0.83
CA ALA A 129 -3.02 9.96 0.29
C ALA A 129 -1.80 9.85 1.20
N SER A 130 -0.74 9.29 0.66
CA SER A 130 0.55 9.18 1.31
C SER A 130 1.69 9.33 0.32
N GLU A 131 2.81 9.78 0.82
CA GLU A 131 4.09 9.75 0.13
C GLU A 131 5.06 8.92 0.97
N TYR A 132 6.00 8.28 0.31
CA TYR A 132 6.99 7.47 0.99
C TYR A 132 8.32 7.40 0.26
N ILE A 133 9.37 7.16 1.03
CA ILE A 133 10.68 6.73 0.55
C ILE A 133 10.94 5.37 1.19
N VAL A 134 11.32 4.38 0.40
CA VAL A 134 11.49 3.01 0.88
C VAL A 134 12.73 2.38 0.30
N ALA A 135 13.45 1.63 1.12
CA ALA A 135 14.63 0.86 0.75
C ALA A 135 14.39 -0.63 0.97
N ASN A 136 14.95 -1.47 0.10
CA ASN A 136 14.96 -2.92 0.24
C ASN A 136 16.36 -3.49 0.10
N LYS A 137 16.63 -4.52 0.90
CA LYS A 137 17.89 -5.25 0.84
C LYS A 137 17.68 -6.73 1.00
N MET A 138 18.11 -7.50 -0.01
CA MET A 138 18.15 -8.95 0.06
C MET A 138 19.39 -9.41 0.84
N ILE A 139 19.19 -10.26 1.84
CA ILE A 139 20.25 -10.90 2.62
C ILE A 139 19.92 -12.39 2.74
N GLY A 140 20.61 -13.24 1.98
CA GLY A 140 20.22 -14.64 1.84
C GLY A 140 18.81 -14.78 1.27
N ASP A 141 17.95 -15.52 1.96
CA ASP A 141 16.56 -15.75 1.56
C ASP A 141 15.57 -14.71 2.14
N PHE A 142 16.09 -13.65 2.77
CA PHE A 142 15.29 -12.60 3.40
C PHE A 142 15.40 -11.28 2.63
N ASP A 143 14.26 -10.69 2.27
CA ASP A 143 14.19 -9.34 1.73
C ASP A 143 13.69 -8.38 2.81
N PHE A 144 14.58 -7.51 3.28
CA PHE A 144 14.29 -6.52 4.31
C PHE A 144 13.78 -5.24 3.67
N THR A 145 12.71 -4.70 4.21
CA THR A 145 12.07 -3.46 3.79
C THR A 145 12.10 -2.45 4.92
N LEU A 146 12.55 -1.23 4.66
CA LEU A 146 12.48 -0.10 5.59
C LEU A 146 12.08 1.16 4.82
N GLY A 147 11.02 1.82 5.28
CA GLY A 147 10.50 3.04 4.67
C GLY A 147 10.20 4.13 5.69
N LEU A 148 10.09 5.34 5.17
CA LEU A 148 9.58 6.51 5.86
C LEU A 148 8.40 7.06 5.08
N GLY A 149 7.26 7.25 5.75
CA GLY A 149 6.00 7.65 5.14
C GLY A 149 5.43 8.93 5.73
N TRP A 150 4.68 9.64 4.90
CA TRP A 150 3.90 10.84 5.20
C TRP A 150 2.43 10.59 4.86
N GLY A 151 1.55 11.46 5.33
CA GLY A 151 0.12 11.28 5.14
C GLY A 151 -0.40 10.06 5.91
N SER A 152 -1.18 9.19 5.28
CA SER A 152 -1.71 7.99 5.95
C SER A 152 -0.62 7.06 6.47
N LEU A 153 0.51 6.92 5.77
CA LEU A 153 1.69 6.20 6.25
C LEU A 153 2.47 6.94 7.35
N GLY A 154 2.17 8.22 7.61
CA GLY A 154 2.80 9.04 8.64
C GLY A 154 2.01 9.12 9.96
N GLU A 155 0.83 8.52 10.06
CA GLU A 155 -0.13 8.73 11.14
C GLU A 155 0.37 8.32 12.53
N ARG A 156 1.27 7.34 12.65
CA ARG A 156 1.86 6.95 13.93
C ARG A 156 2.92 7.92 14.46
N ALA A 157 3.29 8.96 13.69
CA ALA A 157 4.06 10.12 14.13
C ALA A 157 5.34 9.77 14.91
N HIS A 158 6.19 8.91 14.34
CA HIS A 158 7.42 8.47 15.02
C HIS A 158 8.47 9.57 15.15
N ILE A 159 8.51 10.47 14.17
CA ILE A 159 9.45 11.60 14.13
C ILE A 159 8.76 12.84 13.58
N ASP A 160 9.28 14.01 13.93
CA ASP A 160 8.90 15.26 13.25
C ASP A 160 9.25 15.17 11.77
N ASN A 161 8.44 15.83 10.93
CA ASN A 161 8.67 15.82 9.51
C ASN A 161 10.07 16.38 9.16
N PRO A 162 10.99 15.57 8.61
CA PRO A 162 12.35 16.02 8.32
C PRO A 162 12.40 17.17 7.30
N PHE A 163 11.42 17.26 6.39
CA PHE A 163 11.35 18.36 5.44
C PHE A 163 10.92 19.68 6.09
N GLY A 164 10.31 19.63 7.28
CA GLY A 164 9.99 20.81 8.08
C GLY A 164 11.21 21.61 8.53
N PHE A 165 12.42 21.00 8.47
CA PHE A 165 13.68 21.71 8.69
C PHE A 165 14.01 22.69 7.54
N PHE A 166 13.61 22.37 6.30
CA PHE A 166 13.92 23.19 5.13
C PHE A 166 12.94 24.34 4.93
N ALA A 167 11.64 24.12 5.22
CA ALA A 167 10.63 25.16 5.10
C ALA A 167 9.38 24.85 5.94
N ASP A 168 8.79 25.90 6.54
CA ASP A 168 7.57 25.75 7.36
C ASP A 168 6.36 25.25 6.57
N SER A 169 6.34 25.45 5.24
CA SER A 169 5.31 24.91 4.36
C SER A 169 5.20 23.39 4.40
N PHE A 170 6.26 22.67 4.79
CA PHE A 170 6.22 21.21 4.96
C PHE A 170 5.62 20.78 6.30
N LYS A 171 5.50 21.65 7.29
CA LYS A 171 4.98 21.29 8.62
C LYS A 171 3.47 21.09 8.67
N THR A 172 2.73 21.59 7.68
CA THR A 172 1.27 21.49 7.65
C THR A 172 0.78 20.80 6.38
N ARG A 173 -0.03 19.73 6.55
CA ARG A 173 -0.67 19.03 5.44
C ARG A 173 -2.03 19.66 5.16
N GLY A 174 -2.14 20.39 4.06
CA GLY A 174 -3.41 21.00 3.66
C GLY A 174 -4.43 19.98 3.15
N GLY A 175 -5.67 20.08 3.66
CA GLY A 175 -6.84 19.40 3.11
C GLY A 175 -6.95 17.90 3.39
N GLY A 176 -7.64 17.53 4.47
CA GLY A 176 -8.12 16.18 4.71
C GLY A 176 -9.26 15.79 3.75
N PHE A 177 -9.89 14.64 3.99
CA PHE A 177 -10.98 14.04 3.21
C PHE A 177 -12.10 15.02 2.79
N LYS A 178 -12.46 15.97 3.65
CA LYS A 178 -13.51 16.99 3.34
C LYS A 178 -13.13 17.91 2.17
N ALA A 179 -11.85 18.12 1.93
CA ALA A 179 -11.37 18.98 0.84
C ALA A 179 -11.24 18.24 -0.49
N SER A 180 -11.32 16.91 -0.47
CA SER A 180 -11.20 16.02 -1.63
C SER A 180 -12.54 15.52 -2.17
N ALA A 181 -13.68 15.97 -1.63
CA ALA A 181 -15.02 15.59 -2.09
C ALA A 181 -15.25 15.84 -3.59
N LEU A 182 -14.39 16.62 -4.23
CA LEU A 182 -14.40 16.86 -5.68
C LEU A 182 -13.62 15.81 -6.48
N GLY A 183 -12.97 14.83 -5.84
CA GLY A 183 -12.22 13.72 -6.48
C GLY A 183 -11.32 14.12 -7.65
N GLY A 184 -10.17 13.48 -7.78
CA GLY A 184 -9.31 13.65 -8.96
C GLY A 184 -8.51 14.96 -9.04
N THR A 185 -8.40 15.74 -7.97
CA THR A 185 -7.63 16.97 -7.94
C THR A 185 -6.19 16.69 -7.55
N LEU A 186 -5.26 16.95 -8.47
CA LEU A 186 -3.83 16.91 -8.19
C LEU A 186 -3.42 18.08 -7.29
N ARG A 187 -2.84 17.79 -6.12
CA ARG A 187 -2.41 18.80 -5.14
C ARG A 187 -0.92 18.70 -4.85
N LEU A 188 -0.10 19.24 -5.74
CA LEU A 188 1.37 19.18 -5.63
C LEU A 188 1.91 19.74 -4.30
N GLY A 189 1.27 20.78 -3.74
CA GLY A 189 1.68 21.40 -2.46
C GLY A 189 1.41 20.52 -1.22
N ARG A 190 0.87 19.31 -1.38
CA ARG A 190 0.59 18.39 -0.29
C ARG A 190 1.69 17.34 -0.08
N PHE A 191 2.56 17.16 -1.05
CA PHE A 191 3.56 16.09 -1.02
C PHE A 191 4.62 16.31 0.05
N PHE A 192 4.89 15.25 0.84
CA PHE A 192 5.85 15.22 1.94
C PHE A 192 5.57 16.26 3.03
N THR A 193 4.31 16.70 3.16
CA THR A 193 3.86 17.66 4.15
C THR A 193 3.13 17.00 5.32
N GLY A 194 3.08 17.70 6.46
CA GLY A 194 2.50 17.25 7.72
C GLY A 194 3.47 17.48 8.87
N GLU A 195 2.97 17.47 10.10
CA GLU A 195 3.79 17.68 11.30
C GLU A 195 4.79 16.56 11.53
N SER A 196 4.43 15.34 11.12
CA SER A 196 5.18 14.11 11.41
C SER A 196 5.36 13.20 10.20
N ALA A 197 6.30 12.27 10.36
CA ALA A 197 6.50 11.12 9.50
C ALA A 197 6.62 9.84 10.36
N ALA A 198 6.40 8.68 9.77
CA ALA A 198 6.52 7.42 10.50
C ALA A 198 7.31 6.39 9.70
N PHE A 199 8.05 5.56 10.42
CA PHE A 199 8.73 4.41 9.84
C PHE A 199 7.75 3.26 9.65
N PHE A 200 7.89 2.58 8.53
CA PHE A 200 7.20 1.33 8.20
C PHE A 200 8.19 0.34 7.59
N GLY A 201 7.81 -0.92 7.50
CA GLY A 201 8.65 -1.91 6.86
C GLY A 201 8.39 -3.32 7.34
N GLY A 202 9.36 -4.20 7.11
CA GLY A 202 9.25 -5.60 7.46
C GLY A 202 10.22 -6.47 6.73
N LEU A 203 9.86 -7.73 6.56
CA LEU A 203 10.66 -8.70 5.82
C LEU A 203 9.77 -9.70 5.09
N GLU A 204 10.29 -10.19 3.95
CA GLU A 204 9.77 -11.35 3.24
C GLU A 204 10.82 -12.46 3.25
N TYR A 205 10.43 -13.63 3.73
CA TYR A 205 11.25 -14.85 3.69
C TYR A 205 10.83 -15.72 2.52
N PHE A 206 11.71 -15.93 1.57
CA PHE A 206 11.51 -16.84 0.45
C PHE A 206 11.86 -18.26 0.88
N SER A 207 10.85 -19.09 1.05
CA SER A 207 11.06 -20.46 1.52
C SER A 207 11.69 -21.34 0.45
N PRO A 208 12.34 -22.46 0.82
CA PRO A 208 12.83 -23.44 -0.15
C PRO A 208 11.69 -24.15 -0.91
N ILE A 209 10.44 -24.00 -0.48
CA ILE A 209 9.27 -24.50 -1.21
C ILE A 209 8.99 -23.51 -2.37
N PRO A 210 8.96 -23.99 -3.63
CA PRO A 210 8.74 -23.11 -4.76
C PRO A 210 7.48 -22.28 -4.64
N ASN A 211 7.59 -20.99 -4.97
CA ASN A 211 6.50 -20.00 -4.96
C ASN A 211 5.85 -19.74 -3.57
N LEU A 212 6.49 -20.16 -2.47
CA LEU A 212 6.01 -19.92 -1.12
C LEU A 212 6.91 -18.90 -0.43
N SER A 213 6.32 -17.81 0.09
CA SER A 213 7.00 -16.87 0.97
C SER A 213 6.16 -16.55 2.22
N LEU A 214 6.86 -16.08 3.27
CA LEU A 214 6.27 -15.60 4.51
C LEU A 214 6.60 -14.12 4.65
N LYS A 215 5.64 -13.32 5.04
CA LYS A 215 5.79 -11.88 5.24
C LYS A 215 5.49 -11.51 6.68
N LEU A 216 6.33 -10.65 7.23
CA LEU A 216 6.14 -9.97 8.50
C LEU A 216 6.25 -8.47 8.23
N GLU A 217 5.29 -7.69 8.69
CA GLU A 217 5.18 -6.27 8.40
C GLU A 217 4.84 -5.46 9.64
N TYR A 218 5.42 -4.27 9.73
CA TYR A 218 5.00 -3.19 10.59
C TYR A 218 4.36 -2.09 9.73
N ASP A 219 3.04 -1.91 9.88
CA ASP A 219 2.27 -0.87 9.20
C ASP A 219 2.12 0.37 10.10
N SER A 220 2.55 1.52 9.59
CA SER A 220 2.48 2.80 10.30
C SER A 220 1.19 3.58 10.04
N SER A 221 0.30 3.11 9.19
CA SER A 221 -1.00 3.72 8.98
C SER A 221 -1.97 3.41 10.13
N MET A 222 -2.88 4.32 10.39
CA MET A 222 -3.97 4.16 11.35
C MET A 222 -5.34 4.26 10.68
N TYR A 223 -5.37 4.57 9.39
CA TYR A 223 -6.58 4.75 8.56
C TYR A 223 -7.58 5.77 9.13
N SER A 224 -7.09 6.74 9.91
CA SER A 224 -7.91 7.72 10.63
C SER A 224 -8.82 8.54 9.72
N ASP A 225 -8.33 8.92 8.54
CA ASP A 225 -9.11 9.67 7.54
C ASP A 225 -10.11 8.78 6.78
N ALA A 226 -9.78 7.50 6.60
CA ALA A 226 -10.60 6.54 5.87
C ALA A 226 -11.70 5.93 6.75
N VAL A 227 -11.43 5.76 8.05
CA VAL A 227 -12.34 5.17 9.04
C VAL A 227 -13.29 6.23 9.63
N GLY A 228 -12.98 7.53 9.49
CA GLY A 228 -13.73 8.63 10.09
C GLY A 228 -15.23 8.59 9.78
N GLN A 229 -16.04 8.37 10.80
CA GLN A 229 -17.49 8.37 10.88
C GLN A 229 -18.19 7.20 10.17
N CYS A 230 -18.47 6.19 10.93
CA CYS A 230 -19.43 5.17 10.59
C CYS A 230 -20.83 5.80 10.52
N TYR A 231 -21.40 5.94 9.32
CA TYR A 231 -22.81 6.24 9.13
C TYR A 231 -23.55 4.89 8.96
N ASP A 232 -24.40 4.58 9.92
CA ASP A 232 -25.10 3.32 10.06
C ASP A 232 -25.80 2.86 8.78
N ILE A 233 -25.25 1.84 8.11
CA ILE A 233 -26.00 1.00 7.18
C ILE A 233 -26.59 -0.20 7.94
N ARG A 234 -26.00 -0.62 9.05
CA ARG A 234 -26.37 -1.82 9.84
C ARG A 234 -26.01 -1.73 11.32
N ASN A 235 -26.21 -0.59 11.98
CA ASN A 235 -25.77 -0.35 13.36
C ASN A 235 -24.26 -0.52 13.54
N CYS A 236 -23.52 0.43 13.01
CA CYS A 236 -22.09 0.54 13.20
C CYS A 236 -21.79 0.91 14.65
N THR A 237 -21.70 -0.07 15.50
CA THR A 237 -21.40 0.08 16.94
C THR A 237 -19.91 -0.08 17.25
N GLU A 238 -19.09 -0.40 16.25
CA GLU A 238 -17.68 -0.65 16.45
C GLU A 238 -16.84 0.37 15.69
N ASP A 239 -16.05 1.15 16.43
CA ASP A 239 -14.91 1.86 15.88
C ASP A 239 -13.97 0.78 15.29
N VAL A 240 -13.69 0.85 13.99
CA VAL A 240 -12.65 0.02 13.40
C VAL A 240 -11.33 0.58 13.86
N SER A 241 -10.83 0.07 14.97
CA SER A 241 -9.50 0.38 15.47
C SER A 241 -8.52 -0.69 15.01
N LEU A 242 -7.37 -0.28 14.51
CA LEU A 242 -6.26 -1.19 14.27
C LEU A 242 -5.61 -1.54 15.61
N ASP A 243 -5.89 -2.73 16.13
CA ASP A 243 -5.36 -3.19 17.41
C ASP A 243 -3.84 -3.43 17.38
N SER A 244 -3.27 -3.69 16.21
CA SER A 244 -1.84 -3.98 16.05
C SER A 244 -1.28 -3.42 14.74
N PRO A 245 -0.07 -2.82 14.77
CA PRO A 245 0.65 -2.46 13.56
C PRO A 245 1.39 -3.64 12.92
N ILE A 246 1.34 -4.83 13.52
CA ILE A 246 2.07 -5.99 13.05
C ILE A 246 1.15 -6.89 12.24
N ASN A 247 1.53 -7.15 11.00
CA ASN A 247 0.84 -8.05 10.09
C ASN A 247 1.73 -9.24 9.72
N ILE A 248 1.14 -10.40 9.56
CA ILE A 248 1.81 -11.62 9.12
C ILE A 248 1.00 -12.23 7.98
N ALA A 249 1.67 -12.63 6.90
CA ALA A 249 1.03 -13.28 5.77
C ALA A 249 1.86 -14.44 5.21
N LEU A 250 1.15 -15.39 4.63
CA LEU A 250 1.69 -16.44 3.79
C LEU A 250 1.30 -16.12 2.35
N ASN A 251 2.29 -16.08 1.46
CA ASN A 251 2.09 -15.88 0.05
C ASN A 251 2.43 -17.14 -0.72
N TYR A 252 1.53 -17.57 -1.61
CA TYR A 252 1.74 -18.73 -2.45
C TYR A 252 1.31 -18.46 -3.89
N GLY A 253 2.26 -18.53 -4.82
CA GLY A 253 2.05 -18.35 -6.25
C GLY A 253 1.60 -19.65 -6.94
N LEU A 254 0.41 -19.66 -7.56
CA LEU A 254 -0.10 -20.73 -8.40
C LEU A 254 0.13 -20.40 -9.88
N ARG A 255 0.84 -21.27 -10.59
CA ARG A 255 0.97 -21.16 -12.04
C ARG A 255 -0.13 -22.02 -12.69
N LEU A 256 -1.12 -21.39 -13.32
CA LEU A 256 -2.30 -22.06 -13.88
C LEU A 256 -2.03 -22.71 -15.26
N SER A 257 -0.96 -22.34 -15.96
CA SER A 257 -0.63 -22.90 -17.27
C SER A 257 0.89 -22.91 -17.49
N LYS A 258 1.41 -24.06 -17.93
CA LYS A 258 2.71 -24.16 -18.56
C LYS A 258 2.45 -24.19 -20.07
N ARG A 259 2.84 -23.19 -20.81
CA ARG A 259 2.96 -23.33 -22.28
C ARG A 259 4.21 -24.18 -22.52
N ASP A 260 4.01 -25.44 -22.82
CA ASP A 260 5.04 -26.24 -23.46
C ASP A 260 5.13 -25.76 -24.91
N ASN A 261 6.24 -25.12 -25.27
CA ASN A 261 6.61 -24.86 -26.66
C ASN A 261 7.43 -26.04 -27.17
#